data_c336051cc6a5f47b6438878b14fa9683
#
_entry.id   c336051cc6a5f47b6438878b14fa9683
#
_cell.length_a   1.000
_cell.length_b   1.000
_cell.length_c   1.000
_cell.angle_alpha   90.00
_cell.angle_beta   90.00
_cell.angle_gamma   90.00
#
_symmetry.space_group_name_H-M   'P 1'
#
loop_
_entity.id
_entity.type
_entity.pdbx_description
1 polymer ?
#
loop_
_entity_poly.entity_id
_entity_poly.type
_entity_poly.pdbx_seq_one_letter_code
_entity_poly.pdbx_strand_id
1 'polypeptide(L)'
;RMKVRMTYCNMETEELRYFTQEYSVRELEEWFFSLLEEYKKWADFGYEWQQIRTDSIRALVFPYAYREGQKELAGYVYRSIVRGKKLFIEAPTGVGKTLSTVFPAVKAVGEGKAERIFYLTAKTITRTVADNTFQLLRGKGLRMKTVILTAKDKICFLEEADCNPAACPFAKGHYDRINEAMYDLLLHEDHYHRETIEEYARRYQVCPFELSLDMSLFSDGIICDYNYVFDPHVYLKRFFGEGSQTQGAGGPYLFLIDEAHNLVERGREMYSAVLVKEDFLALKRMVKEYDRKLERQLEKCNTALLALKRECEGFRVIPVKEIDDLVNGVERLSETMGSWLEEHDESPVREEILE
;
A
#
# COMPACT_ATOMS: atom_id res chain seq x y z
N ARG A 1 -26.24 36.37 2.27
CA ARG A 1 -26.50 34.94 2.59
C ARG A 1 -26.16 34.13 1.37
N MET A 2 -25.60 32.92 1.62
CA MET A 2 -25.28 31.96 0.58
C MET A 2 -26.06 30.67 0.87
N LYS A 3 -26.65 30.08 -0.16
CA LYS A 3 -27.36 28.83 -0.09
C LYS A 3 -26.41 27.72 -0.48
N VAL A 4 -26.12 26.80 0.44
CA VAL A 4 -25.29 25.63 0.23
C VAL A 4 -26.20 24.42 0.15
N ARG A 5 -25.99 23.58 -0.86
CA ARG A 5 -26.74 22.34 -1.05
C ARG A 5 -25.77 21.16 -1.13
N MET A 6 -25.95 20.18 -0.25
CA MET A 6 -25.26 18.90 -0.31
C MET A 6 -26.20 17.89 -0.98
N THR A 7 -25.68 17.15 -1.92
CA THR A 7 -26.43 16.14 -2.68
C THR A 7 -25.84 14.77 -2.36
N TYR A 8 -26.67 13.86 -1.89
CA TYR A 8 -26.34 12.44 -1.72
C TYR A 8 -27.00 11.67 -2.85
N CYS A 9 -26.24 10.77 -3.46
CA CYS A 9 -26.73 9.80 -4.42
C CYS A 9 -26.57 8.41 -3.83
N ASN A 10 -27.66 7.64 -3.80
CA ASN A 10 -27.54 6.21 -3.57
C ASN A 10 -27.02 5.58 -4.86
N MET A 11 -25.86 4.91 -4.81
CA MET A 11 -25.21 4.35 -5.99
C MET A 11 -25.94 3.12 -6.58
N GLU A 12 -26.79 2.46 -5.77
CA GLU A 12 -27.56 1.29 -6.19
C GLU A 12 -28.92 1.68 -6.82
N THR A 13 -29.61 2.62 -6.17
CA THR A 13 -30.97 3.03 -6.58
C THR A 13 -31.00 4.31 -7.39
N GLU A 14 -29.88 5.01 -7.55
CA GLU A 14 -29.76 6.34 -8.16
C GLU A 14 -30.64 7.42 -7.48
N GLU A 15 -31.18 7.12 -6.28
CA GLU A 15 -32.01 8.05 -5.55
C GLU A 15 -31.18 9.23 -5.03
N LEU A 16 -31.63 10.46 -5.36
CA LEU A 16 -30.97 11.69 -4.93
C LEU A 16 -31.65 12.28 -3.72
N ARG A 17 -30.88 12.61 -2.68
CA ARG A 17 -31.33 13.38 -1.51
C ARG A 17 -30.57 14.69 -1.40
N TYR A 18 -31.31 15.76 -1.17
CA TYR A 18 -30.78 17.11 -1.10
C TYR A 18 -30.93 17.65 0.33
N PHE A 19 -29.79 18.09 0.89
CA PHE A 19 -29.76 18.85 2.14
C PHE A 19 -29.35 20.26 1.82
N THR A 20 -30.21 21.24 2.08
CA THR A 20 -29.98 22.63 1.73
C THR A 20 -30.04 23.47 2.99
N GLN A 21 -29.02 24.34 3.16
CA GLN A 21 -28.94 25.26 4.28
C GLN A 21 -28.46 26.62 3.79
N GLU A 22 -28.97 27.69 4.41
CA GLU A 22 -28.52 29.05 4.15
C GLU A 22 -27.58 29.51 5.26
N TYR A 23 -26.46 30.09 4.84
CA TYR A 23 -25.44 30.61 5.74
C TYR A 23 -25.27 32.12 5.52
N SER A 24 -25.03 32.86 6.59
CA SER A 24 -24.53 34.22 6.53
C SER A 24 -23.06 34.25 6.13
N VAL A 25 -22.54 35.38 5.70
CA VAL A 25 -21.10 35.54 5.42
C VAL A 25 -20.26 35.22 6.66
N ARG A 26 -20.71 35.70 7.83
CA ARG A 26 -20.00 35.46 9.08
C ARG A 26 -19.89 33.98 9.45
N GLU A 27 -20.96 33.20 9.32
CA GLU A 27 -20.94 31.77 9.57
C GLU A 27 -19.98 31.01 8.63
N LEU A 28 -19.93 31.41 7.35
CA LEU A 28 -19.00 30.86 6.38
C LEU A 28 -17.54 31.27 6.65
N GLU A 29 -17.31 32.50 7.09
CA GLU A 29 -15.99 32.96 7.50
C GLU A 29 -15.49 32.20 8.74
N GLU A 30 -16.33 32.07 9.77
CA GLU A 30 -16.00 31.32 10.99
C GLU A 30 -15.69 29.86 10.65
N TRP A 31 -16.49 29.20 9.83
CA TRP A 31 -16.24 27.85 9.35
C TRP A 31 -14.94 27.75 8.55
N PHE A 32 -14.70 28.66 7.60
CA PHE A 32 -13.50 28.67 6.78
C PHE A 32 -12.23 28.85 7.62
N PHE A 33 -12.26 29.80 8.56
CA PHE A 33 -11.11 29.99 9.45
C PHE A 33 -10.86 28.80 10.36
N SER A 34 -11.89 28.11 10.84
CA SER A 34 -11.70 26.87 11.60
C SER A 34 -11.00 25.77 10.78
N LEU A 35 -11.34 25.63 9.51
CA LEU A 35 -10.64 24.72 8.60
C LEU A 35 -9.19 25.15 8.37
N LEU A 36 -8.93 26.44 8.21
CA LEU A 36 -7.58 26.96 8.04
C LEU A 36 -6.71 26.73 9.30
N GLU A 37 -7.27 26.88 10.49
CA GLU A 37 -6.57 26.61 11.74
C GLU A 37 -6.18 25.13 11.85
N GLU A 38 -7.11 24.23 11.52
CA GLU A 38 -6.83 22.79 11.48
C GLU A 38 -5.76 22.45 10.43
N TYR A 39 -5.85 23.01 9.22
CA TYR A 39 -4.85 22.81 8.17
C TYR A 39 -3.48 23.39 8.56
N LYS A 40 -3.47 24.56 9.19
CA LYS A 40 -2.25 25.29 9.56
C LYS A 40 -1.33 24.45 10.43
N LYS A 41 -1.85 23.71 11.40
CA LYS A 41 -1.03 22.86 12.27
C LYS A 41 -0.24 21.79 11.49
N TRP A 42 -0.85 21.24 10.44
CA TRP A 42 -0.17 20.26 9.57
C TRP A 42 0.87 20.91 8.66
N ALA A 43 0.56 22.09 8.13
CA ALA A 43 1.48 22.84 7.28
C ALA A 43 2.69 23.34 8.07
N ASP A 44 2.48 23.88 9.26
CA ASP A 44 3.55 24.33 10.17
C ASP A 44 4.45 23.16 10.55
N PHE A 45 3.85 22.03 10.95
CA PHE A 45 4.62 20.81 11.25
C PHE A 45 5.44 20.37 10.04
N GLY A 46 4.86 20.30 8.83
CA GLY A 46 5.58 19.89 7.63
C GLY A 46 6.77 20.78 7.30
N TYR A 47 6.59 22.10 7.45
CA TYR A 47 7.64 23.08 7.23
C TYR A 47 8.79 22.96 8.25
N GLU A 48 8.46 22.88 9.54
CA GLU A 48 9.45 22.73 10.61
C GLU A 48 10.17 21.38 10.50
N TRP A 49 9.42 20.31 10.24
CA TRP A 49 9.99 18.98 10.09
C TRP A 49 10.99 18.91 8.93
N GLN A 50 10.69 19.53 7.81
CA GLN A 50 11.59 19.57 6.66
C GLN A 50 12.95 20.20 7.02
N GLN A 51 12.96 21.25 7.84
CA GLN A 51 14.19 21.91 8.29
C GLN A 51 14.95 20.99 9.25
N ILE A 52 14.30 20.49 10.30
CA ILE A 52 14.88 19.56 11.28
C ILE A 52 15.52 18.36 10.57
N ARG A 53 14.78 17.74 9.66
CA ARG A 53 15.24 16.60 8.86
C ARG A 53 16.51 16.98 8.07
N THR A 54 16.44 18.05 7.31
CA THR A 54 17.52 18.46 6.40
C THR A 54 18.78 18.78 7.18
N ASP A 55 18.69 19.50 8.28
CA ASP A 55 19.84 19.88 9.12
C ASP A 55 20.45 18.64 9.79
N SER A 56 19.62 17.72 10.29
CA SER A 56 20.10 16.46 10.86
C SER A 56 20.84 15.60 9.83
N ILE A 57 20.34 15.54 8.59
CA ILE A 57 20.99 14.80 7.50
C ILE A 57 22.31 15.46 7.08
N ARG A 58 22.39 16.79 7.03
CA ARG A 58 23.61 17.51 6.73
C ARG A 58 24.70 17.21 7.75
N ALA A 59 24.36 17.25 9.03
CA ALA A 59 25.27 16.97 10.14
C ALA A 59 25.68 15.49 10.23
N LEU A 60 24.90 14.58 9.66
CA LEU A 60 25.11 13.13 9.78
C LEU A 60 26.41 12.73 9.09
N VAL A 61 27.26 11.98 9.80
CA VAL A 61 28.48 11.36 9.26
C VAL A 61 28.32 9.84 9.21
N PHE A 62 29.10 9.17 8.38
CA PHE A 62 29.08 7.71 8.33
C PHE A 62 29.48 7.14 9.70
N PRO A 63 28.69 6.23 10.29
CA PRO A 63 28.79 5.91 11.73
C PRO A 63 30.02 5.13 12.15
N TYR A 64 30.76 4.56 11.21
CA TYR A 64 31.94 3.72 11.45
C TYR A 64 33.11 4.08 10.52
N ALA A 65 34.29 3.57 10.82
CA ALA A 65 35.34 3.50 9.82
C ALA A 65 34.91 2.63 8.63
N TYR A 66 35.11 3.11 7.41
CA TYR A 66 34.76 2.34 6.22
C TYR A 66 35.59 1.05 6.15
N ARG A 67 34.92 -0.04 5.87
CA ARG A 67 35.55 -1.30 5.49
C ARG A 67 36.05 -1.20 4.06
N GLU A 68 36.93 -2.13 3.67
CA GLU A 68 37.40 -2.23 2.28
C GLU A 68 36.22 -2.29 1.28
N GLY A 69 36.26 -1.54 0.20
CA GLY A 69 35.21 -1.40 -0.80
C GLY A 69 33.95 -0.66 -0.37
N GLN A 70 33.69 -0.48 0.94
CA GLN A 70 32.45 0.10 1.46
C GLN A 70 32.27 1.59 1.08
N LYS A 71 33.35 2.37 1.16
CA LYS A 71 33.33 3.78 0.78
C LYS A 71 33.08 3.96 -0.71
N GLU A 72 33.68 3.09 -1.52
CA GLU A 72 33.52 3.08 -2.97
C GLU A 72 32.09 2.74 -3.35
N LEU A 73 31.51 1.69 -2.72
CA LEU A 73 30.12 1.28 -2.90
C LEU A 73 29.16 2.42 -2.58
N ALA A 74 29.29 3.06 -1.41
CA ALA A 74 28.48 4.20 -1.04
C ALA A 74 28.59 5.35 -2.05
N GLY A 75 29.79 5.59 -2.58
CA GLY A 75 30.03 6.55 -3.65
C GLY A 75 29.34 6.19 -4.98
N TYR A 76 29.31 4.92 -5.35
CA TYR A 76 28.57 4.48 -6.55
C TYR A 76 27.06 4.67 -6.38
N VAL A 77 26.51 4.29 -5.21
CA VAL A 77 25.09 4.49 -4.90
C VAL A 77 24.72 5.96 -5.00
N TYR A 78 25.45 6.84 -4.32
CA TYR A 78 25.20 8.28 -4.36
C TYR A 78 25.25 8.85 -5.78
N ARG A 79 26.31 8.54 -6.54
CA ARG A 79 26.45 9.01 -7.94
C ARG A 79 25.33 8.50 -8.85
N SER A 80 24.85 7.27 -8.63
CA SER A 80 23.74 6.71 -9.40
C SER A 80 22.42 7.42 -9.10
N ILE A 81 22.17 7.76 -7.84
CA ILE A 81 21.01 8.56 -7.41
C ILE A 81 21.04 9.94 -8.09
N VAL A 82 22.15 10.67 -7.95
CA VAL A 82 22.29 12.02 -8.53
C VAL A 82 22.12 12.03 -10.05
N ARG A 83 22.52 10.95 -10.72
CA ARG A 83 22.41 10.80 -12.18
C ARG A 83 21.08 10.19 -12.64
N GLY A 84 20.18 9.83 -11.75
CA GLY A 84 18.93 9.14 -12.08
C GLY A 84 19.15 7.79 -12.77
N LYS A 85 20.20 7.04 -12.37
CA LYS A 85 20.56 5.75 -12.98
C LYS A 85 20.19 4.58 -12.09
N LYS A 86 19.85 3.45 -12.71
CA LYS A 86 19.71 2.16 -12.04
C LYS A 86 21.11 1.60 -11.76
N LEU A 87 21.31 1.07 -10.54
CA LEU A 87 22.55 0.44 -10.11
C LEU A 87 22.25 -0.97 -9.60
N PHE A 88 22.90 -1.95 -10.18
CA PHE A 88 22.91 -3.32 -9.70
C PHE A 88 24.21 -3.56 -8.94
N ILE A 89 24.08 -4.11 -7.73
CA ILE A 89 25.22 -4.33 -6.81
C ILE A 89 25.24 -5.81 -6.46
N GLU A 90 26.35 -6.47 -6.77
CA GLU A 90 26.69 -7.77 -6.24
C GLU A 90 27.84 -7.59 -5.26
N ALA A 91 27.61 -7.99 -4.00
CA ALA A 91 28.61 -7.88 -2.95
C ALA A 91 28.43 -9.02 -1.94
N PRO A 92 29.52 -9.58 -1.38
CA PRO A 92 29.46 -10.64 -0.42
C PRO A 92 28.70 -10.24 0.86
N THR A 93 28.26 -11.23 1.62
CA THR A 93 27.64 -11.00 2.93
C THR A 93 28.66 -10.39 3.90
N GLY A 94 28.19 -9.53 4.82
CA GLY A 94 29.05 -8.95 5.85
C GLY A 94 29.80 -7.66 5.48
N VAL A 95 29.81 -7.24 4.22
CA VAL A 95 30.45 -5.94 3.82
C VAL A 95 29.65 -4.71 4.24
N GLY A 96 28.49 -4.89 4.85
CA GLY A 96 27.64 -3.75 5.27
C GLY A 96 26.84 -3.12 4.14
N LYS A 97 26.33 -3.93 3.20
CA LYS A 97 25.52 -3.47 2.04
C LYS A 97 24.43 -2.49 2.44
N THR A 98 23.61 -2.84 3.43
CA THR A 98 22.46 -2.04 3.85
C THR A 98 22.87 -0.63 4.27
N LEU A 99 23.88 -0.50 5.13
CA LEU A 99 24.36 0.83 5.54
C LEU A 99 24.99 1.60 4.36
N SER A 100 25.69 0.92 3.48
CA SER A 100 26.34 1.53 2.29
C SER A 100 25.36 1.95 1.20
N THR A 101 24.11 1.49 1.26
CA THR A 101 23.03 1.92 0.35
C THR A 101 22.10 2.94 1.03
N VAL A 102 21.72 2.71 2.29
CA VAL A 102 20.83 3.60 3.06
C VAL A 102 21.49 4.95 3.34
N PHE A 103 22.75 4.97 3.81
CA PHE A 103 23.42 6.22 4.14
C PHE A 103 23.50 7.22 2.98
N PRO A 104 23.99 6.84 1.77
CA PRO A 104 24.01 7.76 0.64
C PRO A 104 22.61 8.12 0.13
N ALA A 105 21.61 7.24 0.28
CA ALA A 105 20.22 7.55 -0.03
C ALA A 105 19.65 8.62 0.93
N VAL A 106 19.91 8.49 2.24
CA VAL A 106 19.59 9.51 3.25
C VAL A 106 20.25 10.85 2.90
N LYS A 107 21.54 10.86 2.56
CA LYS A 107 22.25 12.08 2.13
C LYS A 107 21.58 12.73 0.92
N ALA A 108 21.21 11.94 -0.08
CA ALA A 108 20.53 12.43 -1.28
C ALA A 108 19.15 13.07 -0.95
N VAL A 109 18.40 12.52 -0.01
CA VAL A 109 17.14 13.14 0.50
C VAL A 109 17.42 14.49 1.14
N GLY A 110 18.42 14.59 2.00
CA GLY A 110 18.79 15.85 2.66
C GLY A 110 19.30 16.93 1.69
N GLU A 111 19.77 16.55 0.51
CA GLU A 111 20.20 17.45 -0.57
C GLU A 111 19.10 17.74 -1.60
N GLY A 112 17.87 17.26 -1.35
CA GLY A 112 16.73 17.46 -2.25
C GLY A 112 16.84 16.71 -3.60
N LYS A 113 17.68 15.66 -3.67
CA LYS A 113 17.80 14.80 -4.86
C LYS A 113 16.72 13.73 -4.92
N ALA A 114 16.06 13.50 -3.82
CA ALA A 114 14.90 12.62 -3.68
C ALA A 114 14.01 13.10 -2.54
N GLU A 115 12.76 12.69 -2.58
CA GLU A 115 11.79 12.99 -1.54
C GLU A 115 11.80 11.93 -0.45
N ARG A 116 11.76 10.65 -0.84
CA ARG A 116 11.58 9.48 0.04
C ARG A 116 12.41 8.30 -0.41
N ILE A 117 12.61 7.40 0.56
CA ILE A 117 13.28 6.12 0.37
C ILE A 117 12.26 5.00 0.54
N PHE A 118 12.06 4.17 -0.47
CA PHE A 118 11.38 2.88 -0.37
C PHE A 118 12.44 1.78 -0.24
N TYR A 119 12.51 1.14 0.91
CA TYR A 119 13.37 -0.02 1.12
C TYR A 119 12.53 -1.29 0.98
N LEU A 120 12.78 -2.02 -0.10
CA LEU A 120 11.99 -3.16 -0.51
C LEU A 120 12.69 -4.47 -0.16
N THR A 121 11.96 -5.39 0.44
CA THR A 121 12.50 -6.67 0.91
C THR A 121 11.47 -7.79 0.81
N ALA A 122 11.90 -9.01 0.50
CA ALA A 122 11.04 -10.19 0.44
C ALA A 122 10.89 -10.91 1.79
N LYS A 123 11.72 -10.59 2.80
CA LYS A 123 11.81 -11.37 4.05
C LYS A 123 11.78 -10.48 5.28
N THR A 124 11.13 -10.96 6.34
CA THR A 124 11.04 -10.26 7.63
C THR A 124 12.43 -9.97 8.23
N ILE A 125 13.39 -10.90 8.11
CA ILE A 125 14.76 -10.73 8.64
C ILE A 125 15.46 -9.54 7.98
N THR A 126 15.37 -9.41 6.66
CA THR A 126 16.01 -8.29 5.93
C THR A 126 15.32 -6.97 6.22
N ARG A 127 14.02 -6.98 6.51
CA ARG A 127 13.26 -5.83 7.00
C ARG A 127 13.84 -5.32 8.33
N THR A 128 14.11 -6.21 9.28
CA THR A 128 14.74 -5.86 10.56
C THR A 128 16.14 -5.27 10.38
N VAL A 129 16.92 -5.77 9.40
CA VAL A 129 18.26 -5.21 9.11
C VAL A 129 18.18 -3.78 8.58
N ALA A 130 17.21 -3.50 7.70
CA ALA A 130 16.96 -2.14 7.21
C ALA A 130 16.56 -1.20 8.35
N ASP A 131 15.63 -1.64 9.18
CA ASP A 131 15.15 -0.88 10.33
C ASP A 131 16.29 -0.58 11.32
N ASN A 132 17.06 -1.58 11.72
CA ASN A 132 18.22 -1.41 12.59
C ASN A 132 19.24 -0.41 12.01
N THR A 133 19.33 -0.33 10.68
CA THR A 133 20.21 0.64 10.02
C THR A 133 19.71 2.07 10.21
N PHE A 134 18.40 2.30 10.06
CA PHE A 134 17.82 3.62 10.35
C PHE A 134 17.93 3.96 11.86
N GLN A 135 17.71 2.99 12.74
CA GLN A 135 17.88 3.18 14.18
C GLN A 135 19.33 3.54 14.56
N LEU A 136 20.31 2.85 13.95
CA LEU A 136 21.72 3.19 14.11
C LEU A 136 21.99 4.65 13.71
N LEU A 137 21.46 5.08 12.58
CA LEU A 137 21.65 6.46 12.11
C LEU A 137 20.92 7.47 13.01
N ARG A 138 19.73 7.12 13.54
CA ARG A 138 19.05 7.95 14.58
C ARG A 138 19.91 8.08 15.83
N GLY A 139 20.53 7.02 16.31
CA GLY A 139 21.49 7.06 17.41
C GLY A 139 22.72 7.95 17.13
N LYS A 140 22.94 8.34 15.87
CA LYS A 140 23.98 9.30 15.43
C LYS A 140 23.42 10.68 15.08
N GLY A 141 22.16 10.95 15.41
CA GLY A 141 21.53 12.25 15.26
C GLY A 141 20.65 12.42 14.03
N LEU A 142 20.39 11.37 13.24
CA LEU A 142 19.44 11.44 12.14
C LEU A 142 18.01 11.68 12.66
N ARG A 143 17.34 12.67 12.11
CA ARG A 143 15.91 12.91 12.29
C ARG A 143 15.21 12.61 10.96
N MET A 144 14.65 11.43 10.85
CA MET A 144 13.86 10.97 9.72
C MET A 144 12.72 10.09 10.23
N LYS A 145 11.53 10.31 9.71
CA LYS A 145 10.38 9.47 10.01
C LYS A 145 10.41 8.23 9.12
N THR A 146 10.29 7.07 9.74
CA THR A 146 10.26 5.80 9.00
C THR A 146 9.09 4.95 9.43
N VAL A 147 8.46 4.29 8.46
CA VAL A 147 7.38 3.32 8.69
C VAL A 147 7.77 1.95 8.19
N ILE A 148 7.37 0.92 8.93
CA ILE A 148 7.46 -0.47 8.51
C ILE A 148 6.04 -0.96 8.20
N LEU A 149 5.73 -1.15 6.92
CA LEU A 149 4.43 -1.65 6.53
C LEU A 149 4.32 -3.15 6.84
N THR A 150 3.30 -3.47 7.61
CA THR A 150 2.95 -4.84 7.99
C THR A 150 1.68 -5.25 7.26
N ALA A 151 1.64 -6.47 6.73
CA ALA A 151 0.48 -6.97 6.03
C ALA A 151 -0.76 -7.03 6.94
N LYS A 152 -1.94 -6.83 6.37
CA LYS A 152 -3.20 -6.67 7.07
C LYS A 152 -3.51 -7.85 7.99
N ASP A 153 -3.31 -9.07 7.50
CA ASP A 153 -3.48 -10.32 8.25
C ASP A 153 -2.61 -10.42 9.51
N LYS A 154 -1.49 -9.70 9.55
CA LYS A 154 -0.53 -9.71 10.67
C LYS A 154 -0.72 -8.59 11.67
N ILE A 155 -1.35 -7.48 11.29
CA ILE A 155 -1.53 -6.30 12.14
C ILE A 155 -2.98 -6.11 12.57
N CYS A 156 -3.94 -6.76 11.93
CA CYS A 156 -5.34 -6.69 12.30
C CYS A 156 -5.55 -7.19 13.73
N PHE A 157 -6.42 -6.51 14.49
CA PHE A 157 -6.76 -6.91 15.85
C PHE A 157 -7.86 -7.98 15.91
N LEU A 158 -8.53 -8.24 14.79
CA LEU A 158 -9.52 -9.33 14.66
C LEU A 158 -8.80 -10.60 14.19
N GLU A 159 -9.27 -11.74 14.61
CA GLU A 159 -8.76 -13.06 14.16
C GLU A 159 -9.00 -13.23 12.65
N GLU A 160 -10.20 -12.84 12.20
CA GLU A 160 -10.54 -12.74 10.78
C GLU A 160 -10.83 -11.29 10.43
N ALA A 161 -10.22 -10.81 9.34
CA ALA A 161 -10.30 -9.41 8.95
C ALA A 161 -11.65 -9.10 8.27
N ASP A 162 -12.64 -8.73 9.08
CA ASP A 162 -13.90 -8.14 8.61
C ASP A 162 -13.85 -6.61 8.79
N CYS A 163 -13.76 -5.88 7.67
CA CYS A 163 -13.63 -4.41 7.67
C CYS A 163 -14.96 -3.67 7.64
N ASN A 164 -16.09 -4.39 7.79
CA ASN A 164 -17.40 -3.77 7.92
C ASN A 164 -17.49 -2.97 9.24
N PRO A 165 -17.89 -1.69 9.22
CA PRO A 165 -18.07 -0.89 10.44
C PRO A 165 -19.08 -1.48 11.45
N ALA A 166 -19.97 -2.37 11.03
CA ALA A 166 -20.88 -3.08 11.93
C ALA A 166 -20.17 -4.21 12.71
N ALA A 167 -19.15 -4.84 12.13
CA ALA A 167 -18.40 -5.94 12.70
C ALA A 167 -17.09 -5.49 13.37
N CYS A 168 -16.40 -4.51 12.80
CA CYS A 168 -15.10 -4.03 13.28
C CYS A 168 -15.21 -2.72 14.08
N PRO A 169 -14.93 -2.73 15.40
CA PRO A 169 -14.97 -1.51 16.21
C PRO A 169 -13.89 -0.49 15.83
N PHE A 170 -12.80 -0.92 15.19
CA PHE A 170 -11.72 -0.07 14.70
C PHE A 170 -12.00 0.55 13.33
N ALA A 171 -12.88 -0.05 12.53
CA ALA A 171 -13.39 0.52 11.29
C ALA A 171 -14.52 1.54 11.56
N LYS A 172 -15.37 1.25 12.57
CA LYS A 172 -16.47 2.14 12.96
C LYS A 172 -15.93 3.48 13.49
N GLY A 173 -16.23 4.57 12.79
CA GLY A 173 -15.78 5.93 13.15
C GLY A 173 -14.28 6.14 13.01
N HIS A 174 -13.60 5.32 12.20
CA HIS A 174 -12.16 5.44 11.90
C HIS A 174 -11.80 6.85 11.40
N TYR A 175 -12.54 7.34 10.42
CA TYR A 175 -12.28 8.63 9.78
C TYR A 175 -12.52 9.83 10.70
N ASP A 176 -13.28 9.68 11.78
CA ASP A 176 -13.51 10.74 12.77
C ASP A 176 -12.30 10.90 13.71
N ARG A 177 -11.48 9.88 13.87
CA ARG A 177 -10.39 9.80 14.87
C ARG A 177 -8.99 9.71 14.29
N ILE A 178 -8.88 9.32 13.01
CA ILE A 178 -7.58 9.04 12.39
C ILE A 178 -6.66 10.26 12.38
N ASN A 179 -7.20 11.46 12.13
CA ASN A 179 -6.39 12.68 12.07
C ASN A 179 -5.72 13.00 13.42
N GLU A 180 -6.41 12.79 14.53
CA GLU A 180 -5.83 12.98 15.87
C GLU A 180 -4.72 11.95 16.14
N ALA A 181 -4.98 10.68 15.82
CA ALA A 181 -4.00 9.60 15.98
C ALA A 181 -2.72 9.86 15.17
N MET A 182 -2.89 10.27 13.92
CA MET A 182 -1.76 10.59 13.02
C MET A 182 -0.98 11.80 13.53
N TYR A 183 -1.65 12.85 13.97
CA TYR A 183 -0.99 14.06 14.43
C TYR A 183 -0.22 13.83 15.73
N ASP A 184 -0.79 13.05 16.66
CA ASP A 184 -0.10 12.64 17.89
C ASP A 184 1.17 11.80 17.58
N LEU A 185 1.06 10.81 16.65
CA LEU A 185 2.19 10.05 16.17
C LEU A 185 3.28 10.93 15.54
N LEU A 186 2.88 11.91 14.71
CA LEU A 186 3.81 12.83 14.05
C LEU A 186 4.61 13.67 15.04
N LEU A 187 3.98 14.09 16.15
CA LEU A 187 4.64 14.92 17.13
C LEU A 187 5.63 14.15 18.02
N HIS A 188 5.33 12.90 18.35
CA HIS A 188 6.04 12.19 19.40
C HIS A 188 6.96 11.09 18.89
N GLU A 189 6.74 10.56 17.69
CA GLU A 189 7.48 9.42 17.17
C GLU A 189 8.18 9.72 15.84
N ASP A 190 9.38 9.17 15.66
CA ASP A 190 10.11 9.19 14.39
C ASP A 190 10.20 7.77 13.78
N HIS A 191 9.69 6.77 14.48
CA HIS A 191 9.76 5.36 14.10
C HIS A 191 8.41 4.66 14.25
N TYR A 192 7.75 4.41 13.13
CA TYR A 192 6.44 3.79 13.07
C TYR A 192 6.57 2.29 12.78
N HIS A 193 7.05 1.53 13.78
CA HIS A 193 7.07 0.07 13.73
C HIS A 193 5.73 -0.49 14.22
N ARG A 194 5.57 -1.80 14.10
CA ARG A 194 4.29 -2.47 14.37
C ARG A 194 3.74 -2.14 15.75
N GLU A 195 4.57 -2.25 16.78
CA GLU A 195 4.16 -2.07 18.17
C GLU A 195 3.70 -0.63 18.44
N THR A 196 4.41 0.37 17.89
CA THR A 196 4.01 1.79 17.98
C THR A 196 2.66 2.02 17.29
N ILE A 197 2.51 1.50 16.06
CA ILE A 197 1.24 1.62 15.34
C ILE A 197 0.09 0.96 16.10
N GLU A 198 0.29 -0.24 16.63
CA GLU A 198 -0.72 -0.94 17.42
C GLU A 198 -1.07 -0.20 18.71
N GLU A 199 -0.10 0.40 19.40
CA GLU A 199 -0.34 1.19 20.60
C GLU A 199 -1.26 2.39 20.32
N TYR A 200 -0.91 3.19 19.32
CA TYR A 200 -1.71 4.37 18.94
C TYR A 200 -3.06 3.97 18.36
N ALA A 201 -3.12 2.90 17.57
CA ALA A 201 -4.36 2.38 17.02
C ALA A 201 -5.34 1.96 18.13
N ARG A 202 -4.86 1.34 19.22
CA ARG A 202 -5.70 1.03 20.38
C ARG A 202 -6.11 2.27 21.16
N ARG A 203 -5.20 3.21 21.37
CA ARG A 203 -5.44 4.48 22.08
C ARG A 203 -6.56 5.28 21.45
N TYR A 204 -6.56 5.38 20.12
CA TYR A 204 -7.49 6.17 19.34
C TYR A 204 -8.65 5.34 18.74
N GLN A 205 -8.68 4.02 18.95
CA GLN A 205 -9.67 3.10 18.36
C GLN A 205 -9.76 3.23 16.82
N VAL A 206 -8.62 3.23 16.14
CA VAL A 206 -8.50 3.27 14.68
C VAL A 206 -7.91 1.98 14.15
N CYS A 207 -8.12 1.68 12.87
CA CYS A 207 -7.54 0.50 12.23
C CYS A 207 -6.00 0.62 12.16
N PRO A 208 -5.23 -0.31 12.73
CA PRO A 208 -3.77 -0.22 12.71
C PRO A 208 -3.19 -0.36 11.31
N PHE A 209 -3.83 -1.12 10.42
CA PHE A 209 -3.39 -1.26 9.05
C PHE A 209 -3.54 0.07 8.29
N GLU A 210 -4.72 0.69 8.32
CA GLU A 210 -4.95 1.99 7.67
C GLU A 210 -4.07 3.09 8.29
N LEU A 211 -3.94 3.13 9.62
CA LEU A 211 -3.04 4.07 10.29
C LEU A 211 -1.60 3.95 9.77
N SER A 212 -1.09 2.72 9.60
CA SER A 212 0.26 2.51 9.05
C SER A 212 0.41 3.00 7.61
N LEU A 213 -0.63 2.79 6.79
CA LEU A 213 -0.67 3.26 5.42
C LEU A 213 -0.76 4.79 5.35
N ASP A 214 -1.55 5.44 6.20
CA ASP A 214 -1.67 6.89 6.25
C ASP A 214 -0.37 7.53 6.75
N MET A 215 0.26 6.96 7.78
CA MET A 215 1.57 7.41 8.27
C MET A 215 2.68 7.29 7.21
N SER A 216 2.52 6.41 6.22
CA SER A 216 3.48 6.33 5.11
C SER A 216 3.55 7.61 4.28
N LEU A 217 2.45 8.38 4.21
CA LEU A 217 2.43 9.68 3.51
C LEU A 217 3.31 10.74 4.18
N PHE A 218 3.54 10.60 5.49
CA PHE A 218 4.37 11.51 6.29
C PHE A 218 5.75 10.94 6.59
N SER A 219 6.05 9.76 6.05
CA SER A 219 7.35 9.09 6.29
C SER A 219 8.35 9.44 5.20
N ASP A 220 9.59 9.66 5.61
CA ASP A 220 10.74 9.89 4.73
C ASP A 220 11.34 8.57 4.23
N GLY A 221 11.16 7.49 5.00
CA GLY A 221 11.57 6.13 4.67
C GLY A 221 10.45 5.13 4.89
N ILE A 222 10.18 4.30 3.89
CA ILE A 222 9.14 3.27 3.90
C ILE A 222 9.80 1.93 3.69
N ILE A 223 9.72 1.06 4.69
CA ILE A 223 10.26 -0.30 4.65
C ILE A 223 9.07 -1.24 4.43
N CYS A 224 9.05 -1.95 3.30
CA CYS A 224 7.91 -2.79 2.95
C CYS A 224 8.30 -4.00 2.08
N ASP A 225 7.36 -4.90 1.87
CA ASP A 225 7.50 -6.00 0.92
C ASP A 225 7.44 -5.49 -0.52
N TYR A 226 8.01 -6.24 -1.47
CA TYR A 226 7.98 -5.97 -2.90
C TYR A 226 6.55 -5.76 -3.42
N ASN A 227 5.57 -6.47 -2.86
CA ASN A 227 4.17 -6.41 -3.28
C ASN A 227 3.62 -5.00 -3.19
N TYR A 228 4.01 -4.22 -2.19
CA TYR A 228 3.55 -2.83 -2.04
C TYR A 228 3.97 -1.88 -3.17
N VAL A 229 4.90 -2.31 -4.04
CA VAL A 229 5.35 -1.51 -5.19
C VAL A 229 5.03 -2.19 -6.52
N PHE A 230 5.15 -3.50 -6.61
CA PHE A 230 5.15 -4.23 -7.87
C PHE A 230 3.92 -5.08 -8.15
N ASP A 231 3.14 -5.45 -7.11
CA ASP A 231 1.96 -6.29 -7.28
C ASP A 231 0.79 -5.44 -7.81
N PRO A 232 0.17 -5.80 -8.95
CA PRO A 232 -0.91 -5.03 -9.56
C PRO A 232 -2.17 -4.92 -8.69
N HIS A 233 -2.34 -5.80 -7.69
CA HIS A 233 -3.52 -5.83 -6.82
C HIS A 233 -3.32 -5.07 -5.51
N VAL A 234 -2.10 -5.09 -4.95
CA VAL A 234 -1.83 -4.56 -3.60
C VAL A 234 -0.86 -3.39 -3.56
N TYR A 235 -0.34 -2.93 -4.71
CA TYR A 235 0.58 -1.80 -4.73
C TYR A 235 -0.02 -0.53 -4.11
N LEU A 236 0.82 0.30 -3.55
CA LEU A 236 0.42 1.54 -2.87
C LEU A 236 -0.11 2.58 -3.88
N LYS A 237 -1.42 2.49 -4.21
CA LYS A 237 -2.09 3.41 -5.14
C LYS A 237 -1.93 4.88 -4.73
N ARG A 238 -1.80 5.16 -3.42
CA ARG A 238 -1.57 6.51 -2.88
C ARG A 238 -0.24 7.13 -3.34
N PHE A 239 0.74 6.31 -3.76
CA PHE A 239 2.03 6.75 -4.30
C PHE A 239 2.17 6.53 -5.80
N PHE A 240 1.61 5.44 -6.32
CA PHE A 240 1.88 4.95 -7.67
C PHE A 240 0.63 4.87 -8.55
N GLY A 241 -0.57 5.17 -8.02
CA GLY A 241 -1.83 5.18 -8.77
C GLY A 241 -1.96 6.40 -9.68
N GLU A 242 -2.80 6.28 -10.71
CA GLU A 242 -3.18 7.40 -11.57
C GLU A 242 -3.85 8.49 -10.72
N GLY A 243 -3.38 9.73 -10.85
CA GLY A 243 -3.89 10.86 -10.05
C GLY A 243 -3.41 10.88 -8.60
N SER A 244 -2.39 10.11 -8.24
CA SER A 244 -1.80 10.17 -6.89
C SER A 244 -1.41 11.61 -6.56
N GLN A 245 -1.77 12.07 -5.36
CA GLN A 245 -1.49 13.46 -4.89
C GLN A 245 0.01 13.80 -4.87
N THR A 246 0.85 12.78 -4.98
CA THR A 246 2.31 12.91 -4.97
C THR A 246 2.92 13.15 -6.35
N GLN A 247 2.16 13.03 -7.45
CA GLN A 247 2.67 13.23 -8.82
C GLN A 247 3.03 14.68 -9.17
N GLY A 248 2.67 15.66 -8.35
CA GLY A 248 2.86 17.09 -8.67
C GLY A 248 3.78 17.87 -7.74
N ALA A 249 4.10 17.38 -6.56
CA ALA A 249 4.80 18.14 -5.51
C ALA A 249 6.06 17.46 -4.97
N GLY A 250 6.28 16.19 -5.30
CA GLY A 250 7.37 15.40 -4.78
C GLY A 250 8.52 15.20 -5.77
N GLY A 251 9.73 15.21 -5.25
CA GLY A 251 10.92 14.79 -5.98
C GLY A 251 10.87 13.26 -6.28
N PRO A 252 11.86 12.73 -6.99
CA PRO A 252 11.90 11.31 -7.32
C PRO A 252 11.98 10.44 -6.07
N TYR A 253 11.29 9.31 -6.09
CA TYR A 253 11.42 8.27 -5.06
C TYR A 253 12.69 7.44 -5.30
N LEU A 254 13.36 7.06 -4.21
CA LEU A 254 14.48 6.13 -4.23
C LEU A 254 14.02 4.74 -3.85
N PHE A 255 14.29 3.77 -4.71
CA PHE A 255 14.01 2.36 -4.44
C PHE A 255 15.31 1.64 -4.12
N LEU A 256 15.45 1.16 -2.88
CA LEU A 256 16.51 0.27 -2.44
C LEU A 256 15.93 -1.13 -2.38
N ILE A 257 16.29 -1.97 -3.34
CA ILE A 257 15.72 -3.32 -3.50
C ILE A 257 16.74 -4.32 -2.98
N ASP A 258 16.48 -4.87 -1.80
CA ASP A 258 17.36 -5.87 -1.17
C ASP A 258 17.09 -7.26 -1.73
N GLU A 259 18.14 -8.06 -1.92
CA GLU A 259 18.05 -9.42 -2.48
C GLU A 259 17.24 -9.44 -3.80
N ALA A 260 17.51 -8.49 -4.71
CA ALA A 260 16.75 -8.25 -5.93
C ALA A 260 16.62 -9.49 -6.86
N HIS A 261 17.48 -10.51 -6.70
CA HIS A 261 17.35 -11.76 -7.43
C HIS A 261 16.03 -12.49 -7.14
N ASN A 262 15.44 -12.30 -5.96
CA ASN A 262 14.12 -12.86 -5.63
C ASN A 262 12.98 -12.21 -6.43
N LEU A 263 13.20 -11.01 -6.99
CA LEU A 263 12.15 -10.27 -7.69
C LEU A 263 11.68 -10.98 -8.97
N VAL A 264 12.53 -11.82 -9.57
CA VAL A 264 12.17 -12.60 -10.77
C VAL A 264 11.05 -13.60 -10.44
N GLU A 265 11.22 -14.41 -9.41
CA GLU A 265 10.20 -15.39 -8.98
C GLU A 265 8.97 -14.68 -8.41
N ARG A 266 9.17 -13.67 -7.56
CA ARG A 266 8.08 -12.86 -7.01
C ARG A 266 7.27 -12.16 -8.11
N GLY A 267 7.93 -11.64 -9.15
CA GLY A 267 7.25 -11.04 -10.29
C GLY A 267 6.41 -12.06 -11.07
N ARG A 268 6.92 -13.28 -11.23
CA ARG A 268 6.12 -14.37 -11.81
C ARG A 268 4.87 -14.67 -10.99
N GLU A 269 5.00 -14.79 -9.66
CA GLU A 269 3.88 -15.02 -8.75
C GLU A 269 2.84 -13.88 -8.83
N MET A 270 3.29 -12.61 -8.74
CA MET A 270 2.42 -11.43 -8.78
C MET A 270 1.59 -11.30 -10.07
N TYR A 271 2.14 -11.78 -11.19
CA TYR A 271 1.51 -11.68 -12.51
C TYR A 271 1.01 -13.03 -13.03
N SER A 272 0.83 -13.99 -12.14
CA SER A 272 0.29 -15.31 -12.49
C SER A 272 -1.01 -15.57 -11.74
N ALA A 273 -1.93 -16.22 -12.42
CA ALA A 273 -3.17 -16.70 -11.84
C ALA A 273 -3.35 -18.19 -12.16
N VAL A 274 -4.03 -18.90 -11.29
CA VAL A 274 -4.34 -20.33 -11.45
C VAL A 274 -5.86 -20.52 -11.52
N LEU A 275 -6.32 -21.17 -12.54
CA LEU A 275 -7.72 -21.61 -12.66
C LEU A 275 -7.78 -23.11 -12.51
N VAL A 276 -8.49 -23.59 -11.50
CA VAL A 276 -8.68 -25.02 -11.25
C VAL A 276 -10.05 -25.42 -11.78
N LYS A 277 -10.05 -26.32 -12.77
CA LYS A 277 -11.30 -26.76 -13.46
C LYS A 277 -12.32 -27.37 -12.50
N GLU A 278 -11.83 -28.09 -11.50
CA GLU A 278 -12.65 -28.77 -10.50
C GLU A 278 -13.45 -27.77 -9.64
N ASP A 279 -12.92 -26.57 -9.37
CA ASP A 279 -13.56 -25.51 -8.60
C ASP A 279 -14.76 -24.92 -9.38
N PHE A 280 -14.60 -24.70 -10.70
CA PHE A 280 -15.71 -24.29 -11.55
C PHE A 280 -16.88 -25.30 -11.53
N LEU A 281 -16.55 -26.60 -11.45
CA LEU A 281 -17.56 -27.66 -11.41
C LEU A 281 -18.23 -27.74 -10.04
N ALA A 282 -17.47 -27.54 -8.96
CA ALA A 282 -17.98 -27.53 -7.59
C ALA A 282 -18.94 -26.33 -7.42
N LEU A 283 -18.47 -25.13 -7.72
CA LEU A 283 -19.25 -23.91 -7.61
C LEU A 283 -20.51 -23.96 -8.48
N LYS A 284 -20.43 -24.50 -9.72
CA LYS A 284 -21.59 -24.69 -10.57
C LYS A 284 -22.69 -25.51 -9.88
N ARG A 285 -22.31 -26.59 -9.16
CA ARG A 285 -23.29 -27.43 -8.47
C ARG A 285 -23.98 -26.68 -7.33
N MET A 286 -23.23 -25.82 -6.64
CA MET A 286 -23.71 -25.04 -5.49
C MET A 286 -24.66 -23.94 -5.96
N VAL A 287 -24.30 -23.17 -6.99
CA VAL A 287 -25.11 -22.04 -7.48
C VAL A 287 -26.32 -22.45 -8.32
N LYS A 288 -26.43 -23.71 -8.76
CA LYS A 288 -27.47 -24.20 -9.68
C LYS A 288 -28.90 -23.91 -9.20
N GLU A 289 -29.15 -23.98 -7.89
CA GLU A 289 -30.46 -23.75 -7.30
C GLU A 289 -30.75 -22.25 -7.03
N TYR A 290 -29.71 -21.41 -7.10
CA TYR A 290 -29.80 -19.99 -6.77
C TYR A 290 -29.79 -19.09 -7.99
N ASP A 291 -28.91 -19.35 -8.97
CA ASP A 291 -28.80 -18.52 -10.16
C ASP A 291 -28.43 -19.34 -11.44
N ARG A 292 -29.37 -19.35 -12.39
CA ARG A 292 -29.17 -20.04 -13.65
C ARG A 292 -28.22 -19.35 -14.63
N LYS A 293 -27.99 -18.02 -14.45
CA LYS A 293 -27.05 -17.27 -15.29
C LYS A 293 -25.62 -17.62 -14.90
N LEU A 294 -25.33 -17.62 -13.59
CA LEU A 294 -24.05 -18.07 -13.04
C LEU A 294 -23.78 -19.53 -13.40
N GLU A 295 -24.75 -20.43 -13.21
CA GLU A 295 -24.63 -21.86 -13.60
C GLU A 295 -24.18 -22.00 -15.05
N ARG A 296 -24.81 -21.27 -15.97
CA ARG A 296 -24.48 -21.35 -17.41
C ARG A 296 -23.11 -20.79 -17.75
N GLN A 297 -22.67 -19.73 -17.07
CA GLN A 297 -21.34 -19.15 -17.28
C GLN A 297 -20.24 -20.04 -16.74
N LEU A 298 -20.43 -20.60 -15.55
CA LEU A 298 -19.52 -21.61 -14.98
C LEU A 298 -19.39 -22.83 -15.87
N GLU A 299 -20.52 -23.30 -16.48
CA GLU A 299 -20.48 -24.41 -17.43
C GLU A 299 -19.69 -24.09 -18.70
N LYS A 300 -19.80 -22.86 -19.20
CA LYS A 300 -19.01 -22.43 -20.37
C LYS A 300 -17.52 -22.45 -20.07
N CYS A 301 -17.12 -21.88 -18.92
CA CYS A 301 -15.72 -21.88 -18.47
C CYS A 301 -15.21 -23.32 -18.26
N ASN A 302 -15.98 -24.17 -17.57
CA ASN A 302 -15.66 -25.58 -17.38
C ASN A 302 -15.50 -26.32 -18.72
N THR A 303 -16.36 -26.05 -19.70
CA THR A 303 -16.30 -26.67 -21.03
C THR A 303 -15.04 -26.23 -21.79
N ALA A 304 -14.68 -24.96 -21.72
CA ALA A 304 -13.45 -24.43 -22.33
C ALA A 304 -12.20 -25.06 -21.69
N LEU A 305 -12.15 -25.12 -20.36
CA LEU A 305 -11.06 -25.79 -19.62
C LEU A 305 -10.98 -27.28 -19.96
N LEU A 306 -12.11 -27.96 -20.11
CA LEU A 306 -12.14 -29.37 -20.50
C LEU A 306 -11.62 -29.59 -21.93
N ALA A 307 -11.91 -28.68 -22.86
CA ALA A 307 -11.36 -28.74 -24.22
C ALA A 307 -9.82 -28.65 -24.18
N LEU A 308 -9.29 -27.67 -23.48
CA LEU A 308 -7.84 -27.51 -23.28
C LEU A 308 -7.20 -28.75 -22.64
N LYS A 309 -7.86 -29.32 -21.62
CA LYS A 309 -7.39 -30.53 -20.94
C LYS A 309 -7.30 -31.73 -21.89
N ARG A 310 -8.26 -31.89 -22.82
CA ARG A 310 -8.27 -33.00 -23.81
C ARG A 310 -7.14 -32.90 -24.83
N GLU A 311 -6.67 -31.70 -25.10
CA GLU A 311 -5.55 -31.44 -26.02
C GLU A 311 -4.17 -31.48 -25.33
N CYS A 312 -4.13 -31.67 -24.01
CA CYS A 312 -2.92 -31.62 -23.21
C CYS A 312 -2.61 -32.99 -22.58
N GLU A 313 -1.55 -33.63 -23.05
CA GLU A 313 -0.98 -34.83 -22.44
C GLU A 313 0.16 -34.42 -21.49
N GLY A 314 -0.18 -34.04 -20.26
CA GLY A 314 0.76 -33.64 -19.24
C GLY A 314 0.94 -32.12 -19.11
N PHE A 315 1.75 -31.48 -19.97
CA PHE A 315 2.03 -30.05 -19.90
C PHE A 315 2.03 -29.42 -21.31
N ARG A 316 1.39 -28.25 -21.44
CA ARG A 316 1.37 -27.48 -22.68
C ARG A 316 1.43 -25.97 -22.39
N VAL A 317 2.22 -25.24 -23.15
CA VAL A 317 2.24 -23.77 -23.17
C VAL A 317 1.42 -23.30 -24.34
N ILE A 318 0.43 -22.43 -24.08
CA ILE A 318 -0.48 -21.89 -25.08
C ILE A 318 -0.41 -20.36 -24.98
N PRO A 319 -0.25 -19.63 -26.11
CA PRO A 319 -0.38 -18.16 -26.11
C PRO A 319 -1.79 -17.72 -25.68
N VAL A 320 -1.92 -16.64 -24.92
CA VAL A 320 -3.23 -16.13 -24.44
C VAL A 320 -4.25 -15.95 -25.57
N LYS A 321 -3.82 -15.43 -26.73
CA LYS A 321 -4.67 -15.26 -27.92
C LYS A 321 -5.29 -16.55 -28.48
N GLU A 322 -4.83 -17.72 -28.05
CA GLU A 322 -5.40 -19.02 -28.44
C GLU A 322 -6.46 -19.50 -27.43
N ILE A 323 -6.62 -18.80 -26.30
CA ILE A 323 -7.59 -19.08 -25.23
C ILE A 323 -8.54 -17.90 -24.97
N ASP A 324 -8.70 -16.99 -25.92
CA ASP A 324 -9.55 -15.79 -25.80
C ASP A 324 -10.99 -16.13 -25.36
N ASP A 325 -11.56 -17.24 -25.81
CA ASP A 325 -12.90 -17.67 -25.40
C ASP A 325 -12.97 -17.99 -23.89
N LEU A 326 -11.90 -18.58 -23.33
CA LEU A 326 -11.81 -18.84 -21.89
C LEU A 326 -11.63 -17.52 -21.13
N VAL A 327 -10.73 -16.65 -21.59
CA VAL A 327 -10.47 -15.35 -20.95
C VAL A 327 -11.74 -14.52 -20.89
N ASN A 328 -12.40 -14.31 -22.04
CA ASN A 328 -13.68 -13.59 -22.10
C ASN A 328 -14.79 -14.27 -21.27
N GLY A 329 -14.77 -15.60 -21.17
CA GLY A 329 -15.69 -16.36 -20.34
C GLY A 329 -15.51 -16.08 -18.86
N VAL A 330 -14.25 -16.06 -18.39
CA VAL A 330 -13.89 -15.78 -17.01
C VAL A 330 -14.18 -14.33 -16.64
N GLU A 331 -13.86 -13.37 -17.52
CA GLU A 331 -14.18 -11.95 -17.30
C GLU A 331 -15.67 -11.72 -17.09
N ARG A 332 -16.51 -12.25 -17.99
CA ARG A 332 -17.97 -12.16 -17.86
C ARG A 332 -18.51 -12.87 -16.61
N LEU A 333 -17.90 -13.99 -16.24
CA LEU A 333 -18.25 -14.70 -15.01
C LEU A 333 -17.94 -13.83 -13.79
N SER A 334 -16.73 -13.24 -13.73
CA SER A 334 -16.31 -12.35 -12.66
C SER A 334 -17.25 -11.15 -12.50
N GLU A 335 -17.62 -10.48 -13.61
CA GLU A 335 -18.58 -9.37 -13.58
C GLU A 335 -19.95 -9.81 -13.03
N THR A 336 -20.43 -10.99 -13.47
CA THR A 336 -21.73 -11.49 -13.02
C THR A 336 -21.69 -11.93 -11.57
N MET A 337 -20.58 -12.54 -11.11
CA MET A 337 -20.38 -12.91 -9.70
C MET A 337 -20.33 -11.65 -8.82
N GLY A 338 -19.62 -10.61 -9.25
CA GLY A 338 -19.58 -9.33 -8.54
C GLY A 338 -20.98 -8.73 -8.36
N SER A 339 -21.75 -8.61 -9.43
CA SER A 339 -23.13 -8.10 -9.36
C SER A 339 -24.02 -8.99 -8.49
N TRP A 340 -23.87 -10.30 -8.58
CA TRP A 340 -24.65 -11.24 -7.79
C TRP A 340 -24.35 -11.12 -6.27
N LEU A 341 -23.08 -10.93 -5.92
CA LEU A 341 -22.63 -10.74 -4.53
C LEU A 341 -23.16 -9.45 -3.91
N GLU A 342 -23.32 -8.39 -4.71
CA GLU A 342 -23.93 -7.12 -4.28
C GLU A 342 -25.44 -7.26 -4.02
N GLU A 343 -26.13 -8.10 -4.80
CA GLU A 343 -27.57 -8.28 -4.67
C GLU A 343 -27.99 -9.33 -3.62
N HIS A 344 -27.05 -10.19 -3.15
CA HIS A 344 -27.37 -11.38 -2.35
C HIS A 344 -26.50 -11.49 -1.09
N ASP A 345 -26.50 -10.48 -0.24
CA ASP A 345 -25.68 -10.40 0.98
C ASP A 345 -25.89 -11.54 1.99
N GLU A 346 -27.10 -12.11 2.04
CA GLU A 346 -27.48 -13.18 2.98
C GLU A 346 -27.51 -14.57 2.33
N SER A 347 -26.97 -14.74 1.12
CA SER A 347 -27.01 -16.03 0.46
C SER A 347 -26.10 -17.07 1.11
N PRO A 348 -26.56 -18.31 1.31
CA PRO A 348 -25.76 -19.37 1.92
C PRO A 348 -24.57 -19.84 1.05
N VAL A 349 -24.48 -19.44 -0.21
CA VAL A 349 -23.37 -19.75 -1.14
C VAL A 349 -22.48 -18.54 -1.41
N ARG A 350 -22.66 -17.47 -0.61
CA ARG A 350 -21.87 -16.23 -0.79
C ARG A 350 -20.38 -16.44 -0.55
N GLU A 351 -20.03 -17.14 0.53
CA GLU A 351 -18.63 -17.38 0.91
C GLU A 351 -17.90 -18.18 -0.16
N GLU A 352 -18.54 -19.21 -0.69
CA GLU A 352 -17.95 -20.05 -1.75
C GLU A 352 -17.80 -19.33 -3.10
N ILE A 353 -18.60 -18.26 -3.32
CA ILE A 353 -18.44 -17.41 -4.52
C ILE A 353 -17.31 -16.39 -4.31
N LEU A 354 -17.04 -16.00 -3.06
CA LEU A 354 -15.97 -15.08 -2.72
C LEU A 354 -14.57 -15.74 -2.76
N GLU A 355 -14.49 -17.04 -2.41
CA GLU A 355 -13.27 -17.85 -2.51
C GLU A 355 -12.92 -18.20 -3.98
#